data_4bbaa7270f004f93a6a61db73181e5ff
#
_entry.id   4bbaa7270f004f93a6a61db73181e5ff
#
_cell.length_a   1.000
_cell.length_b   1.000
_cell.length_c   1.000
_cell.angle_alpha   90.00
_cell.angle_beta   90.00
_cell.angle_gamma   90.00
#
_symmetry.space_group_name_H-M   'P 1'
#
loop_
_entity.id
_entity.type
_entity.pdbx_description
1 polymer ?
#
loop_
_entity_poly.entity_id
_entity_poly.type
_entity_poly.pdbx_seq_one_letter_code
_entity_poly.pdbx_strand_id
1 'polypeptide(L)'
;IESCLAQNSTREKSLVEDGFVATKRDQEIACGTQVADVLVEMQDITAKVAEATRGVSAQAAGDARKATLTRLEQACEAAAQPSRKGKGKLAGPVFSCESVTLYDGGQYFLYKYRRYTDVRLVFAPEAAISAFGGDPDNFQFPRWCLDMGLLRAYENGKPVKVADPLRIDFAGPDSGELVLVSGHPG
;
A
#
# COMPACT_ATOMS: atom_id res chain seq x y z
N ILE A 1 -7.93 0.34 7.36
CA ILE A 1 -7.89 -0.31 8.70
C ILE A 1 -9.31 -0.43 9.26
N GLU A 2 -10.12 0.63 9.16
CA GLU A 2 -11.50 0.67 9.69
C GLU A 2 -12.35 -0.54 9.25
N SER A 3 -12.35 -0.90 7.97
CA SER A 3 -13.07 -2.09 7.48
C SER A 3 -12.62 -3.40 8.14
N CYS A 4 -11.33 -3.52 8.45
CA CYS A 4 -10.79 -4.66 9.18
C CYS A 4 -11.30 -4.69 10.63
N LEU A 5 -11.31 -3.55 11.31
CA LEU A 5 -11.86 -3.41 12.66
C LEU A 5 -13.35 -3.73 12.69
N ALA A 6 -14.14 -3.14 11.78
CA ALA A 6 -15.58 -3.35 11.70
C ALA A 6 -15.96 -4.82 11.47
N GLN A 7 -15.25 -5.52 10.57
CA GLN A 7 -15.49 -6.94 10.28
C GLN A 7 -15.16 -7.86 11.48
N ASN A 8 -14.28 -7.43 12.37
CA ASN A 8 -13.88 -8.20 13.56
C ASN A 8 -14.51 -7.69 14.86
N SER A 9 -15.37 -6.69 14.77
CA SER A 9 -16.18 -6.21 15.90
C SER A 9 -17.33 -7.18 16.19
N THR A 10 -17.78 -7.20 17.45
CA THR A 10 -18.97 -7.93 17.92
C THR A 10 -20.02 -6.96 18.42
N ARG A 11 -21.22 -7.46 18.75
CA ARG A 11 -22.27 -6.63 19.37
C ARG A 11 -21.89 -6.08 20.74
N GLU A 12 -20.98 -6.77 21.43
CA GLU A 12 -20.55 -6.42 22.80
C GLU A 12 -19.27 -5.59 22.81
N LYS A 13 -18.51 -5.59 21.71
CA LYS A 13 -17.22 -4.90 21.59
C LYS A 13 -17.03 -4.35 20.18
N SER A 14 -17.02 -3.03 20.08
CA SER A 14 -16.72 -2.29 18.86
C SER A 14 -15.23 -1.99 18.80
N LEU A 15 -14.49 -2.70 17.94
CA LEU A 15 -13.05 -2.42 17.75
C LEU A 15 -12.80 -1.06 17.08
N VAL A 16 -13.79 -0.49 16.40
CA VAL A 16 -13.70 0.86 15.82
C VAL A 16 -13.73 1.92 16.93
N GLU A 17 -14.62 1.75 17.89
CA GLU A 17 -14.79 2.71 19.00
C GLU A 17 -13.74 2.51 20.10
N ASP A 18 -13.41 1.25 20.42
CA ASP A 18 -12.52 0.90 21.53
C ASP A 18 -11.04 0.85 21.13
N GLY A 19 -10.76 0.85 19.81
CA GLY A 19 -9.44 0.56 19.31
C GLY A 19 -9.03 -0.92 19.46
N PHE A 20 -7.84 -1.25 19.01
CA PHE A 20 -7.30 -2.60 19.06
C PHE A 20 -5.80 -2.62 19.32
N VAL A 21 -5.35 -3.52 20.18
CA VAL A 21 -3.93 -3.84 20.36
C VAL A 21 -3.73 -5.34 20.54
N ALA A 22 -2.86 -5.92 19.72
CA ALA A 22 -2.38 -7.28 19.87
C ALA A 22 -1.08 -7.28 20.70
N THR A 23 -1.14 -7.81 21.91
CA THR A 23 0.05 -7.93 22.77
C THR A 23 0.87 -9.19 22.43
N LYS A 24 0.27 -10.13 21.69
CA LYS A 24 0.88 -11.37 21.22
C LYS A 24 0.50 -11.61 19.75
N ARG A 25 1.33 -12.39 19.04
CA ARG A 25 1.13 -12.69 17.62
C ARG A 25 -0.15 -13.48 17.31
N ASP A 26 -0.59 -14.32 18.23
CA ASP A 26 -1.83 -15.10 18.11
C ASP A 26 -3.10 -14.25 18.25
N GLN A 27 -2.95 -13.02 18.73
CA GLN A 27 -4.04 -12.04 18.84
C GLN A 27 -4.17 -11.13 17.62
N GLU A 28 -3.18 -11.14 16.71
CA GLU A 28 -3.22 -10.30 15.51
C GLU A 28 -4.39 -10.67 14.60
N ILE A 29 -5.12 -9.67 14.12
CA ILE A 29 -6.31 -9.86 13.29
C ILE A 29 -5.95 -9.86 11.82
N ALA A 30 -6.29 -10.93 11.09
CA ALA A 30 -6.11 -11.00 9.65
C ALA A 30 -7.06 -10.01 8.94
N CYS A 31 -6.48 -9.11 8.13
CA CYS A 31 -7.21 -8.13 7.34
C CYS A 31 -7.24 -8.55 5.88
N GLY A 32 -8.21 -9.37 5.50
CA GLY A 32 -8.28 -10.01 4.17
C GLY A 32 -8.38 -9.04 2.98
N THR A 33 -8.74 -7.78 3.22
CA THR A 33 -8.81 -6.73 2.19
C THR A 33 -7.52 -5.89 2.11
N GLN A 34 -6.58 -6.09 3.03
CA GLN A 34 -5.32 -5.36 3.07
C GLN A 34 -4.22 -6.14 2.38
N VAL A 35 -3.41 -5.42 1.61
CA VAL A 35 -2.17 -5.93 1.02
C VAL A 35 -1.03 -4.98 1.37
N ALA A 36 0.18 -5.51 1.43
CA ALA A 36 1.39 -4.69 1.55
C ALA A 36 2.26 -4.91 0.32
N ASP A 37 2.50 -3.84 -0.42
CA ASP A 37 3.30 -3.85 -1.63
C ASP A 37 4.66 -3.19 -1.37
N VAL A 38 5.73 -3.89 -1.71
CA VAL A 38 7.10 -3.38 -1.62
C VAL A 38 7.65 -3.21 -3.03
N LEU A 39 7.99 -1.98 -3.40
CA LEU A 39 8.57 -1.66 -4.70
C LEU A 39 9.93 -2.35 -4.84
N VAL A 40 10.09 -3.16 -5.88
CA VAL A 40 11.33 -3.92 -6.15
C VAL A 40 12.01 -3.54 -7.47
N GLU A 41 11.25 -2.97 -8.41
CA GLU A 41 11.79 -2.57 -9.70
C GLU A 41 11.00 -1.41 -10.29
N MET A 42 11.71 -0.46 -10.92
CA MET A 42 11.12 0.63 -11.72
C MET A 42 11.73 0.59 -13.12
N GLN A 43 10.89 0.42 -14.13
CA GLN A 43 11.32 0.42 -15.52
C GLN A 43 10.72 1.63 -16.25
N ASP A 44 11.55 2.43 -16.91
CA ASP A 44 11.08 3.47 -17.82
C ASP A 44 10.49 2.82 -19.09
N ILE A 45 9.22 3.10 -19.36
CA ILE A 45 8.46 2.62 -20.52
C ILE A 45 8.01 3.74 -21.44
N THR A 46 8.49 4.97 -21.23
CA THR A 46 8.08 6.17 -21.97
C THR A 46 8.23 5.99 -23.49
N ALA A 47 9.36 5.43 -23.94
CA ALA A 47 9.58 5.18 -25.35
C ALA A 47 8.57 4.20 -25.98
N LYS A 48 8.18 3.16 -25.21
CA LYS A 48 7.18 2.17 -25.68
C LYS A 48 5.79 2.79 -25.83
N VAL A 49 5.44 3.69 -24.92
CA VAL A 49 4.15 4.42 -24.98
C VAL A 49 4.17 5.43 -26.13
N ALA A 50 5.26 6.18 -26.29
CA ALA A 50 5.42 7.15 -27.39
C ALA A 50 5.36 6.46 -28.77
N GLU A 51 5.96 5.30 -28.91
CA GLU A 51 5.87 4.50 -30.16
C GLU A 51 4.44 4.06 -30.47
N ALA A 52 3.71 3.58 -29.46
CA ALA A 52 2.32 3.13 -29.63
C ALA A 52 1.34 4.26 -29.99
N THR A 53 1.67 5.50 -29.66
CA THR A 53 0.84 6.68 -29.93
C THR A 53 1.30 7.49 -31.14
N ARG A 54 2.37 7.07 -31.81
CA ARG A 54 2.93 7.80 -32.95
C ARG A 54 2.02 7.74 -34.19
N GLY A 55 1.70 8.88 -34.75
CA GLY A 55 1.00 8.99 -36.03
C GLY A 55 -0.49 8.66 -35.97
N VAL A 56 -1.08 8.52 -34.80
CA VAL A 56 -2.53 8.30 -34.62
C VAL A 56 -3.24 9.60 -34.23
N SER A 57 -4.56 9.67 -34.42
CA SER A 57 -5.36 10.81 -33.98
C SER A 57 -5.33 10.94 -32.44
N ALA A 58 -5.64 12.14 -31.92
CA ALA A 58 -5.65 12.38 -30.47
C ALA A 58 -6.57 11.40 -29.72
N GLN A 59 -7.74 11.10 -30.26
CA GLN A 59 -8.67 10.13 -29.67
C GLN A 59 -8.05 8.73 -29.63
N ALA A 60 -7.54 8.24 -30.78
CA ALA A 60 -6.92 6.93 -30.88
C ALA A 60 -5.63 6.81 -30.04
N ALA A 61 -4.91 7.92 -29.81
CA ALA A 61 -3.73 7.96 -28.95
C ALA A 61 -4.07 7.64 -27.49
N GLY A 62 -5.22 8.11 -26.99
CA GLY A 62 -5.71 7.78 -25.65
C GLY A 62 -5.93 6.26 -25.47
N ASP A 63 -6.63 5.67 -26.42
CA ASP A 63 -6.92 4.22 -26.39
C ASP A 63 -5.66 3.37 -26.58
N ALA A 64 -4.77 3.75 -27.50
CA ALA A 64 -3.50 3.07 -27.74
C ALA A 64 -2.59 3.13 -26.50
N ARG A 65 -2.55 4.27 -25.81
CA ARG A 65 -1.82 4.41 -24.55
C ARG A 65 -2.34 3.47 -23.48
N LYS A 66 -3.65 3.52 -23.20
CA LYS A 66 -4.30 2.65 -22.21
C LYS A 66 -4.06 1.17 -22.52
N ALA A 67 -4.27 0.74 -23.76
CA ALA A 67 -4.04 -0.64 -24.17
C ALA A 67 -2.56 -1.06 -24.00
N THR A 68 -1.62 -0.16 -24.31
CA THR A 68 -0.19 -0.43 -24.15
C THR A 68 0.21 -0.58 -22.68
N LEU A 69 -0.25 0.31 -21.81
CA LEU A 69 0.02 0.24 -20.38
C LEU A 69 -0.54 -1.07 -19.79
N THR A 70 -1.82 -1.37 -20.04
CA THR A 70 -2.44 -2.64 -19.57
C THR A 70 -1.68 -3.88 -20.05
N ARG A 71 -1.25 -3.90 -21.31
CA ARG A 71 -0.48 -5.01 -21.88
C ARG A 71 0.88 -5.17 -21.19
N LEU A 72 1.55 -4.07 -20.87
CA LEU A 72 2.84 -4.08 -20.18
C LEU A 72 2.71 -4.55 -18.73
N GLU A 73 1.67 -4.12 -18.04
CA GLU A 73 1.34 -4.58 -16.67
C GLU A 73 1.10 -6.09 -16.65
N GLN A 74 0.22 -6.58 -17.52
CA GLN A 74 -0.10 -8.00 -17.64
C GLN A 74 1.12 -8.86 -18.01
N ALA A 75 1.97 -8.38 -18.93
CA ALA A 75 3.20 -9.07 -19.30
C ALA A 75 4.20 -9.14 -18.14
N CYS A 76 4.34 -8.07 -17.38
CA CYS A 76 5.18 -8.00 -16.20
C CYS A 76 4.70 -8.99 -15.12
N GLU A 77 3.40 -8.99 -14.82
CA GLU A 77 2.81 -9.91 -13.84
C GLU A 77 2.95 -11.37 -14.29
N ALA A 78 2.67 -11.68 -15.55
CA ALA A 78 2.80 -13.02 -16.09
C ALA A 78 4.24 -13.56 -16.01
N ALA A 79 5.23 -12.70 -16.29
CA ALA A 79 6.64 -13.05 -16.19
C ALA A 79 7.13 -13.23 -14.74
N ALA A 80 6.49 -12.52 -13.79
CA ALA A 80 6.89 -12.52 -12.40
C ALA A 80 6.17 -13.59 -11.54
N GLN A 81 5.05 -14.17 -12.05
CA GLN A 81 4.28 -15.15 -11.28
C GLN A 81 5.10 -16.40 -10.96
N PRO A 82 5.01 -16.89 -9.72
CA PRO A 82 5.69 -18.13 -9.35
C PRO A 82 5.05 -19.31 -10.10
N SER A 83 5.87 -20.27 -10.51
CA SER A 83 5.40 -21.52 -11.11
C SER A 83 4.43 -22.23 -10.17
N ARG A 84 3.24 -22.60 -10.66
CA ARG A 84 2.27 -23.39 -9.89
C ARG A 84 2.84 -24.78 -9.66
N LYS A 85 3.24 -25.07 -8.42
CA LYS A 85 3.58 -26.43 -7.98
C LYS A 85 2.37 -27.07 -7.31
N GLY A 86 1.76 -28.08 -7.96
CA GLY A 86 0.72 -28.97 -7.40
C GLY A 86 -0.49 -28.29 -6.76
N LYS A 87 -1.67 -28.92 -6.82
CA LYS A 87 -2.95 -28.55 -6.12
C LYS A 87 -3.14 -27.07 -5.69
N GLY A 88 -2.87 -26.09 -6.58
CA GLY A 88 -3.38 -24.73 -6.44
C GLY A 88 -2.67 -23.77 -5.46
N LYS A 89 -1.66 -24.22 -4.69
CA LYS A 89 -0.87 -23.32 -3.85
C LYS A 89 0.23 -22.62 -4.67
N LEU A 90 0.20 -21.28 -4.68
CA LEU A 90 1.30 -20.47 -5.20
C LEU A 90 2.55 -20.76 -4.32
N ALA A 91 3.59 -21.30 -4.93
CA ALA A 91 4.85 -21.60 -4.25
C ALA A 91 5.87 -20.50 -4.61
N GLY A 92 5.80 -19.36 -3.93
CA GLY A 92 6.74 -18.26 -4.13
C GLY A 92 6.11 -16.89 -3.92
N PRO A 93 6.92 -15.83 -4.04
CA PRO A 93 6.44 -14.46 -3.88
C PRO A 93 5.42 -14.09 -4.96
N VAL A 94 4.38 -13.37 -4.57
CA VAL A 94 3.40 -12.77 -5.48
C VAL A 94 3.93 -11.41 -5.90
N PHE A 95 3.78 -11.09 -7.17
CA PHE A 95 4.14 -9.77 -7.70
C PHE A 95 2.92 -9.12 -8.33
N SER A 96 2.86 -7.79 -8.25
CA SER A 96 1.95 -6.95 -9.03
C SER A 96 2.75 -5.92 -9.78
N CYS A 97 2.24 -5.50 -10.93
CA CYS A 97 2.86 -4.50 -11.77
C CYS A 97 1.85 -3.39 -12.05
N GLU A 98 2.29 -2.15 -11.94
CA GLU A 98 1.47 -0.96 -12.11
C GLU A 98 2.19 0.07 -12.97
N SER A 99 1.50 0.65 -13.93
CA SER A 99 2.02 1.77 -14.72
C SER A 99 1.78 3.09 -14.00
N VAL A 100 2.83 3.86 -13.83
CA VAL A 100 2.81 5.17 -13.20
C VAL A 100 3.09 6.24 -14.25
N THR A 101 2.19 7.23 -14.32
CA THR A 101 2.33 8.38 -15.20
C THR A 101 2.86 9.56 -14.40
N LEU A 102 3.96 10.14 -14.82
CA LEU A 102 4.58 11.31 -14.21
C LEU A 102 4.54 12.50 -15.15
N TYR A 103 4.57 13.72 -14.56
CA TYR A 103 4.65 14.99 -15.26
C TYR A 103 3.56 15.12 -16.35
N ASP A 104 2.29 14.90 -15.97
CA ASP A 104 1.12 15.00 -16.85
C ASP A 104 1.25 14.21 -18.17
N GLY A 105 1.91 13.06 -18.12
CA GLY A 105 2.14 12.21 -19.29
C GLY A 105 3.47 12.46 -20.00
N GLY A 106 4.38 13.21 -19.39
CA GLY A 106 5.74 13.41 -19.89
C GLY A 106 6.62 12.16 -19.74
N GLN A 107 6.34 11.34 -18.73
CA GLN A 107 7.06 10.09 -18.49
C GLN A 107 6.11 8.98 -18.03
N TYR A 108 6.47 7.75 -18.38
CA TYR A 108 5.75 6.53 -17.99
C TYR A 108 6.72 5.51 -17.41
N PHE A 109 6.39 5.00 -16.23
CA PHE A 109 7.16 3.94 -15.59
C PHE A 109 6.28 2.72 -15.35
N LEU A 110 6.89 1.54 -15.38
CA LEU A 110 6.29 0.30 -14.93
C LEU A 110 6.93 -0.05 -13.59
N TYR A 111 6.14 -0.01 -12.53
CA TYR A 111 6.56 -0.36 -11.18
C TYR A 111 6.19 -1.81 -10.92
N LYS A 112 7.13 -2.56 -10.39
CA LYS A 112 6.93 -3.95 -9.98
C LYS A 112 7.04 -4.03 -8.48
N TYR A 113 6.00 -4.56 -7.85
CA TYR A 113 5.89 -4.71 -6.42
C TYR A 113 5.92 -6.17 -6.03
N ARG A 114 6.62 -6.47 -4.94
CA ARG A 114 6.41 -7.71 -4.20
C ARG A 114 5.21 -7.53 -3.29
N ARG A 115 4.19 -8.36 -3.49
CA ARG A 115 2.91 -8.25 -2.78
C ARG A 115 2.78 -9.27 -1.67
N TYR A 116 2.44 -8.80 -0.50
CA TYR A 116 2.09 -9.62 0.66
C TYR A 116 0.58 -9.54 0.88
N THR A 117 -0.08 -10.70 0.90
CA THR A 117 -1.54 -10.80 1.04
C THR A 117 -2.00 -11.28 2.42
N ASP A 118 -1.10 -11.79 3.25
CA ASP A 118 -1.36 -12.06 4.68
C ASP A 118 -0.88 -10.87 5.48
N VAL A 119 -1.78 -9.88 5.62
CA VAL A 119 -1.53 -8.66 6.40
C VAL A 119 -2.43 -8.69 7.62
N ARG A 120 -1.84 -8.45 8.79
CA ARG A 120 -2.54 -8.54 10.07
C ARG A 120 -2.43 -7.23 10.83
N LEU A 121 -3.53 -6.85 11.45
CA LEU A 121 -3.61 -5.68 12.32
C LEU A 121 -2.96 -6.01 13.67
N VAL A 122 -2.05 -5.15 14.09
CA VAL A 122 -1.35 -5.21 15.38
C VAL A 122 -1.86 -4.14 16.33
N PHE A 123 -2.08 -2.94 15.81
CA PHE A 123 -2.57 -1.81 16.57
C PHE A 123 -3.40 -0.87 15.71
N ALA A 124 -4.49 -0.38 16.28
CA ALA A 124 -5.24 0.77 15.79
C ALA A 124 -5.83 1.49 17.00
N PRO A 125 -5.73 2.83 17.08
CA PRO A 125 -6.39 3.59 18.15
C PRO A 125 -7.90 3.60 17.96
N GLU A 126 -8.62 4.01 18.98
CA GLU A 126 -10.06 4.29 18.88
C GLU A 126 -10.35 5.43 17.90
N ALA A 127 -11.52 5.37 17.25
CA ALA A 127 -11.91 6.34 16.22
C ALA A 127 -11.90 7.79 16.75
N ALA A 128 -12.24 8.01 18.01
CA ALA A 128 -12.28 9.33 18.61
C ALA A 128 -10.94 10.06 18.60
N ILE A 129 -9.81 9.34 18.81
CA ILE A 129 -8.49 9.95 18.81
C ILE A 129 -7.84 9.91 17.41
N SER A 130 -8.23 8.95 16.56
CA SER A 130 -7.69 8.83 15.20
C SER A 130 -8.36 9.79 14.21
N ALA A 131 -9.68 9.97 14.31
CA ALA A 131 -10.46 10.86 13.45
C ALA A 131 -10.26 12.33 13.87
N PHE A 132 -9.18 12.93 13.44
CA PHE A 132 -8.82 14.32 13.70
C PHE A 132 -8.81 14.70 15.21
N GLY A 133 -8.59 13.73 16.10
CA GLY A 133 -8.69 13.94 17.55
C GLY A 133 -10.09 14.29 18.02
N GLY A 134 -11.13 13.83 17.28
CA GLY A 134 -12.53 14.14 17.55
C GLY A 134 -13.00 15.52 17.07
N ASP A 135 -12.13 16.30 16.40
CA ASP A 135 -12.48 17.61 15.84
C ASP A 135 -12.95 17.47 14.38
N PRO A 136 -14.12 18.03 14.02
CA PRO A 136 -14.64 18.01 12.66
C PRO A 136 -13.81 18.90 11.69
N ASP A 137 -13.02 19.85 12.19
CA ASP A 137 -12.20 20.74 11.37
C ASP A 137 -10.84 20.16 11.04
N ASN A 138 -10.67 19.75 9.78
CA ASN A 138 -9.41 19.19 9.27
C ASN A 138 -8.26 20.20 9.16
N PHE A 139 -8.51 21.49 9.26
CA PHE A 139 -7.50 22.54 9.10
C PHE A 139 -7.11 23.25 10.39
N GLN A 140 -7.61 22.79 11.51
CA GLN A 140 -7.32 23.39 12.81
C GLN A 140 -5.86 23.13 13.22
N PHE A 141 -5.22 24.15 13.76
CA PHE A 141 -3.90 24.07 14.38
C PHE A 141 -3.90 24.81 15.74
N PRO A 142 -3.31 24.23 16.79
CA PRO A 142 -2.70 22.89 16.88
C PRO A 142 -3.75 21.77 16.89
N ARG A 143 -3.35 20.58 16.38
CA ARG A 143 -4.21 19.40 16.37
C ARG A 143 -3.53 18.26 17.12
N TRP A 144 -4.27 17.63 17.99
CA TRP A 144 -3.85 16.46 18.73
C TRP A 144 -4.65 15.25 18.23
N CYS A 145 -4.05 14.43 17.39
CA CYS A 145 -4.65 13.18 16.94
C CYS A 145 -3.58 12.09 16.81
N LEU A 146 -4.00 10.83 16.93
CA LEU A 146 -3.18 9.66 16.71
C LEU A 146 -3.72 8.89 15.50
N ASP A 147 -3.56 9.46 14.32
CA ASP A 147 -3.99 8.83 13.06
C ASP A 147 -2.89 7.91 12.54
N MET A 148 -2.70 6.79 13.24
CA MET A 148 -1.75 5.75 12.86
C MET A 148 -2.27 4.36 13.16
N GLY A 149 -1.85 3.37 12.37
CA GLY A 149 -2.09 1.97 12.66
C GLY A 149 -0.84 1.14 12.36
N LEU A 150 -0.68 0.04 13.06
CA LEU A 150 0.41 -0.89 12.83
C LEU A 150 -0.12 -2.19 12.23
N LEU A 151 0.41 -2.53 11.07
CA LEU A 151 0.15 -3.77 10.36
C LEU A 151 1.41 -4.62 10.32
N ARG A 152 1.24 -5.93 10.27
CA ARG A 152 2.35 -6.87 10.06
C ARG A 152 2.07 -7.73 8.85
N ALA A 153 3.02 -7.75 7.92
CA ALA A 153 2.98 -8.63 6.76
C ALA A 153 3.55 -10.00 7.11
N TYR A 154 2.94 -11.04 6.56
CA TYR A 154 3.33 -12.43 6.73
C TYR A 154 3.59 -13.09 5.37
N GLU A 155 4.57 -14.00 5.36
CA GLU A 155 4.83 -14.88 4.23
C GLU A 155 5.09 -16.31 4.76
N ASN A 156 4.37 -17.28 4.21
CA ASN A 156 4.46 -18.69 4.64
C ASN A 156 4.23 -18.87 6.17
N GLY A 157 3.31 -18.09 6.75
CA GLY A 157 2.96 -18.13 8.17
C GLY A 157 3.99 -17.51 9.11
N LYS A 158 5.00 -16.83 8.59
CA LYS A 158 6.03 -16.13 9.38
C LYS A 158 6.01 -14.64 9.07
N PRO A 159 6.27 -13.76 10.05
CA PRO A 159 6.46 -12.35 9.81
C PRO A 159 7.56 -12.09 8.77
N VAL A 160 7.28 -11.20 7.84
CA VAL A 160 8.26 -10.76 6.85
C VAL A 160 9.41 -10.05 7.56
N LYS A 161 10.64 -10.38 7.17
CA LYS A 161 11.83 -9.66 7.61
C LYS A 161 12.19 -8.62 6.56
N VAL A 162 12.31 -7.37 6.99
CA VAL A 162 12.78 -6.26 6.16
C VAL A 162 14.30 -6.15 6.32
N ALA A 163 15.02 -6.03 5.20
CA ALA A 163 16.49 -5.92 5.23
C ALA A 163 16.93 -4.59 5.88
N ASP A 164 16.28 -3.50 5.48
CA ASP A 164 16.60 -2.14 5.93
C ASP A 164 15.34 -1.49 6.54
N PRO A 165 15.03 -1.78 7.82
CA PRO A 165 13.87 -1.20 8.48
C PRO A 165 14.13 0.29 8.80
N LEU A 166 13.09 1.10 8.66
CA LEU A 166 13.12 2.47 9.16
C LEU A 166 13.30 2.46 10.69
N ARG A 167 14.12 3.39 11.18
CA ARG A 167 14.26 3.63 12.62
C ARG A 167 13.16 4.56 13.08
N ILE A 168 12.52 4.20 14.18
CA ILE A 168 11.54 5.06 14.84
C ILE A 168 12.25 5.75 16.00
N ASP A 169 12.26 7.07 15.97
CA ASP A 169 12.72 7.90 17.09
C ASP A 169 11.50 8.49 17.79
N PHE A 170 11.29 8.08 19.03
CA PHE A 170 10.16 8.55 19.83
C PHE A 170 10.42 9.91 20.52
N ALA A 171 11.65 10.41 20.49
CA ALA A 171 11.95 11.76 20.98
C ALA A 171 11.39 12.85 20.04
N GLY A 172 11.24 12.48 18.75
CA GLY A 172 10.83 13.43 17.71
C GLY A 172 11.95 14.42 17.33
N PRO A 173 11.69 15.34 16.40
CA PRO A 173 12.66 16.32 15.95
C PRO A 173 12.83 17.47 16.96
N ASP A 174 14.04 18.00 17.05
CA ASP A 174 14.33 19.22 17.78
C ASP A 174 13.85 20.49 17.03
N SER A 175 13.69 21.58 17.77
CA SER A 175 13.32 22.88 17.17
C SER A 175 14.38 23.36 16.16
N GLY A 176 13.95 23.58 14.92
CA GLY A 176 14.82 24.00 13.81
C GLY A 176 15.48 22.84 13.07
N GLU A 177 15.23 21.59 13.43
CA GLU A 177 15.68 20.42 12.68
C GLU A 177 14.93 20.27 11.35
N LEU A 178 15.64 19.85 10.30
CA LEU A 178 15.03 19.58 9.00
C LEU A 178 14.23 18.27 9.06
N VAL A 179 12.95 18.37 8.76
CA VAL A 179 12.06 17.20 8.63
C VAL A 179 11.57 17.04 7.18
N LEU A 180 11.44 15.81 6.74
CA LEU A 180 10.90 15.45 5.43
C LEU A 180 9.66 14.59 5.63
N VAL A 181 8.58 14.95 4.93
CA VAL A 181 7.33 14.17 4.91
C VAL A 181 7.18 13.56 3.53
N SER A 182 7.01 12.25 3.46
CA SER A 182 6.75 11.50 2.23
C SER A 182 5.41 10.80 2.30
N GLY A 183 4.77 10.64 1.15
CA GLY A 183 3.48 9.98 1.03
C GLY A 183 2.57 10.69 0.03
N HIS A 184 1.35 10.23 -0.05
CA HIS A 184 0.32 10.89 -0.85
C HIS A 184 -0.42 11.88 0.04
N PRO A 185 -0.52 13.15 -0.34
CA PRO A 185 -1.38 14.09 0.37
C PRO A 185 -2.83 13.65 0.24
N GLY A 186 -3.57 13.75 1.32
CA GLY A 186 -5.00 13.45 1.37
C GLY A 186 -5.84 14.56 0.75
#